data_063d3fe87f316dfc8f58b5db5743cc0b
#
_entry.id   063d3fe87f316dfc8f58b5db5743cc0b
#
_cell.length_a   1.000
_cell.length_b   1.000
_cell.length_c   1.000
_cell.angle_alpha   90.00
_cell.angle_beta   90.00
_cell.angle_gamma   90.00
#
_symmetry.space_group_name_H-M   'P 1'
#
loop_
_entity.id
_entity.type
_entity.pdbx_description
1 polymer ?
#
loop_
_entity_poly.entity_id
_entity_poly.type
_entity_poly.pdbx_seq_one_letter_code
_entity_poly.pdbx_strand_id
1 'polypeptide(L)'
;MDIKVRMAKKDDAFELSELFVEFIGTRSNIEKIQYQLDLLHKQPNYYVAVACLEEKVVGTAMGIVCPDIVGECQPYLLIENVVVSSVYQGSGIGKKLMNALEDFAMENLCSYIILASSKNREQAHRFYESIGYEGTKRGFIKRI
;
A
#
# COMPACT_ATOMS: atom_id res chain seq x y z
N MET A 1 5.47 20.74 -0.74
CA MET A 1 4.58 20.06 -1.69
C MET A 1 3.28 19.65 -1.01
N ASP A 2 2.17 19.89 -1.67
CA ASP A 2 0.86 19.56 -1.13
C ASP A 2 0.45 18.16 -1.63
N ILE A 3 0.79 17.15 -0.85
CA ILE A 3 0.47 15.76 -1.16
C ILE A 3 -0.84 15.40 -0.47
N LYS A 4 -1.80 14.92 -1.25
CA LYS A 4 -3.08 14.44 -0.74
C LYS A 4 -3.21 12.95 -0.93
N VAL A 5 -3.65 12.26 0.12
CA VAL A 5 -3.91 10.82 0.05
C VAL A 5 -5.42 10.61 0.04
N ARG A 6 -5.88 9.79 -0.89
CA ARG A 6 -7.29 9.44 -1.01
C ARG A 6 -7.43 7.99 -1.47
N MET A 7 -8.64 7.48 -1.43
CA MET A 7 -8.93 6.16 -1.98
C MET A 7 -8.77 6.19 -3.51
N ALA A 8 -8.17 5.16 -4.07
CA ALA A 8 -8.04 5.00 -5.51
C ALA A 8 -9.41 4.79 -6.14
N LYS A 9 -9.57 5.29 -7.35
CA LYS A 9 -10.79 5.12 -8.13
C LYS A 9 -10.43 4.60 -9.52
N LYS A 10 -11.44 4.16 -10.24
CA LYS A 10 -11.30 3.56 -11.57
C LYS A 10 -10.43 4.40 -12.51
N ASP A 11 -10.59 5.72 -12.47
CA ASP A 11 -9.86 6.63 -13.34
C ASP A 11 -8.36 6.69 -13.06
N ASP A 12 -7.92 6.15 -11.93
CA ASP A 12 -6.50 6.12 -11.58
C ASP A 12 -5.74 4.98 -12.24
N ALA A 13 -6.43 4.09 -12.94
CA ALA A 13 -5.83 2.85 -13.44
C ALA A 13 -4.64 3.07 -14.36
N PHE A 14 -4.71 4.05 -15.24
CA PHE A 14 -3.60 4.33 -16.17
C PHE A 14 -2.35 4.78 -15.41
N GLU A 15 -2.50 5.75 -14.52
CA GLU A 15 -1.36 6.25 -13.74
C GLU A 15 -0.79 5.18 -12.80
N LEU A 16 -1.66 4.33 -12.24
CA LEU A 16 -1.21 3.20 -11.43
C LEU A 16 -0.41 2.21 -12.26
N SER A 17 -0.85 1.91 -13.49
CA SER A 17 -0.11 0.99 -14.36
C SER A 17 1.29 1.51 -14.68
N GLU A 18 1.41 2.83 -14.86
CA GLU A 18 2.72 3.47 -15.07
C GLU A 18 3.60 3.38 -13.82
N LEU A 19 3.01 3.66 -12.67
CA LEU A 19 3.73 3.61 -11.40
C LEU A 19 4.23 2.19 -11.11
N PHE A 20 3.45 1.17 -11.43
CA PHE A 20 3.82 -0.23 -11.19
C PHE A 20 4.98 -0.71 -12.06
N VAL A 21 5.33 0.01 -13.13
CA VAL A 21 6.55 -0.31 -13.90
C VAL A 21 7.77 -0.23 -12.99
N GLU A 22 7.81 0.73 -12.05
CA GLU A 22 8.92 0.84 -11.10
C GLU A 22 8.92 -0.31 -10.08
N PHE A 23 7.80 -1.00 -9.94
CA PHE A 23 7.61 -2.06 -8.96
C PHE A 23 7.88 -3.46 -9.53
N ILE A 24 7.30 -3.75 -10.71
CA ILE A 24 7.40 -5.09 -11.32
C ILE A 24 8.11 -5.10 -12.67
N GLY A 25 8.53 -3.94 -13.18
CA GLY A 25 9.29 -3.83 -14.43
C GLY A 25 8.47 -3.78 -15.71
N THR A 26 7.16 -4.03 -15.63
CA THR A 26 6.26 -4.00 -16.77
C THR A 26 4.97 -3.28 -16.40
N ARG A 27 4.23 -2.81 -17.41
CA ARG A 27 2.91 -2.21 -17.19
C ARG A 27 1.91 -3.28 -16.77
N SER A 28 1.02 -2.93 -15.86
CA SER A 28 -0.11 -3.76 -15.49
C SER A 28 -1.24 -3.58 -16.51
N ASN A 29 -2.17 -4.53 -16.53
CA ASN A 29 -3.30 -4.48 -17.45
C ASN A 29 -4.32 -3.45 -16.95
N ILE A 30 -4.47 -2.35 -17.69
CA ILE A 30 -5.29 -1.21 -17.28
C ILE A 30 -6.77 -1.60 -17.09
N GLU A 31 -7.34 -2.35 -18.02
CA GLU A 31 -8.74 -2.77 -17.93
C GLU A 31 -8.98 -3.64 -16.70
N LYS A 32 -8.03 -4.53 -16.38
CA LYS A 32 -8.13 -5.37 -15.21
C LYS A 32 -7.96 -4.58 -13.93
N ILE A 33 -7.10 -3.56 -13.90
CA ILE A 33 -7.01 -2.66 -12.74
C ILE A 33 -8.35 -1.98 -12.52
N GLN A 34 -8.96 -1.45 -13.58
CA GLN A 34 -10.25 -0.77 -13.49
C GLN A 34 -11.31 -1.68 -12.87
N TYR A 35 -11.39 -2.92 -13.36
CA TYR A 35 -12.33 -3.90 -12.84
C TYR A 35 -12.08 -4.20 -11.36
N GLN A 36 -10.81 -4.42 -10.99
CA GLN A 36 -10.46 -4.72 -9.62
C GLN A 36 -10.71 -3.54 -8.68
N LEU A 37 -10.43 -2.32 -9.11
CA LEU A 37 -10.70 -1.14 -8.29
C LEU A 37 -12.20 -1.01 -7.98
N ASP A 38 -13.06 -1.29 -8.98
CA ASP A 38 -14.50 -1.29 -8.75
C ASP A 38 -14.91 -2.36 -7.72
N LEU A 39 -14.34 -3.56 -7.82
CA LEU A 39 -14.63 -4.64 -6.88
C LEU A 39 -14.15 -4.29 -5.46
N LEU A 40 -12.90 -3.84 -5.36
CA LEU A 40 -12.29 -3.56 -4.06
C LEU A 40 -12.94 -2.38 -3.36
N HIS A 41 -13.44 -1.41 -4.14
CA HIS A 41 -14.15 -0.26 -3.58
C HIS A 41 -15.41 -0.67 -2.81
N LYS A 42 -16.01 -1.79 -3.16
CA LYS A 42 -17.22 -2.32 -2.50
C LYS A 42 -16.90 -3.18 -1.29
N GLN A 43 -15.63 -3.46 -1.03
CA GLN A 43 -15.21 -4.31 0.08
C GLN A 43 -14.65 -3.46 1.21
N PRO A 44 -15.35 -3.38 2.36
CA PRO A 44 -14.95 -2.47 3.43
C PRO A 44 -13.63 -2.83 4.09
N ASN A 45 -13.11 -4.06 3.87
CA ASN A 45 -11.84 -4.49 4.42
C ASN A 45 -10.63 -4.11 3.55
N TYR A 46 -10.86 -3.49 2.38
CA TYR A 46 -9.78 -3.05 1.50
C TYR A 46 -9.69 -1.54 1.46
N TYR A 47 -8.48 -1.03 1.49
CA TYR A 47 -8.20 0.38 1.23
C TYR A 47 -7.03 0.45 0.26
N VAL A 48 -7.32 0.81 -0.99
CA VAL A 48 -6.28 1.12 -1.97
C VAL A 48 -6.07 2.62 -1.93
N ALA A 49 -4.94 3.05 -1.38
CA ALA A 49 -4.63 4.47 -1.23
C ALA A 49 -3.78 4.96 -2.40
N VAL A 50 -4.06 6.16 -2.88
CA VAL A 50 -3.18 6.86 -3.81
C VAL A 50 -2.76 8.19 -3.20
N ALA A 51 -1.50 8.55 -3.40
CA ALA A 51 -0.98 9.85 -3.04
C ALA A 51 -0.91 10.69 -4.31
N CYS A 52 -1.47 11.89 -4.26
CA CYS A 52 -1.58 12.77 -5.42
C CYS A 52 -0.85 14.07 -5.17
N LEU A 53 -0.11 14.53 -6.17
CA LEU A 53 0.48 15.85 -6.23
C LEU A 53 -0.16 16.56 -7.41
N GLU A 54 -0.95 17.61 -7.16
CA GLU A 54 -1.67 18.36 -8.19
C GLU A 54 -2.46 17.42 -9.12
N GLU A 55 -3.23 16.52 -8.52
CA GLU A 55 -4.07 15.53 -9.21
C GLU A 55 -3.32 14.41 -9.92
N LYS A 56 -2.00 14.43 -9.91
CA LYS A 56 -1.20 13.36 -10.48
C LYS A 56 -0.90 12.31 -9.41
N VAL A 57 -1.13 11.04 -9.71
CA VAL A 57 -0.81 9.95 -8.80
C VAL A 57 0.72 9.76 -8.76
N VAL A 58 1.31 9.92 -7.58
CA VAL A 58 2.76 9.81 -7.38
C VAL A 58 3.14 8.69 -6.42
N GLY A 59 2.18 8.02 -5.84
CA GLY A 59 2.42 6.86 -4.98
C GLY A 59 1.15 6.11 -4.67
N THR A 60 1.29 4.88 -4.21
CA THR A 60 0.16 4.04 -3.84
C THR A 60 0.57 3.04 -2.76
N ALA A 61 -0.41 2.56 -2.02
CA ALA A 61 -0.27 1.45 -1.08
C ALA A 61 -1.64 0.83 -0.85
N MET A 62 -1.68 -0.48 -0.61
CA MET A 62 -2.95 -1.18 -0.38
C MET A 62 -2.95 -1.78 1.01
N GLY A 63 -4.02 -1.55 1.77
CA GLY A 63 -4.24 -2.16 3.07
C GLY A 63 -5.42 -3.12 3.04
N ILE A 64 -5.28 -4.25 3.70
CA ILE A 64 -6.30 -5.29 3.78
C ILE A 64 -6.52 -5.64 5.24
N VAL A 65 -7.74 -5.42 5.74
CA VAL A 65 -8.12 -5.86 7.09
C VAL A 65 -8.40 -7.36 7.02
N CYS A 66 -7.60 -8.11 7.76
CA CYS A 66 -7.69 -9.58 7.78
C CYS A 66 -8.31 -10.01 9.12
N PRO A 67 -9.50 -10.64 9.13
CA PRO A 67 -10.04 -11.24 10.35
C PRO A 67 -9.12 -12.32 10.87
N ASP A 68 -9.13 -12.52 12.19
CA ASP A 68 -8.25 -13.50 12.83
C ASP A 68 -9.02 -14.28 13.89
N ILE A 69 -8.48 -15.44 14.25
CA ILE A 69 -9.10 -16.34 15.24
C ILE A 69 -8.15 -16.63 16.40
N VAL A 70 -7.03 -15.92 16.48
CA VAL A 70 -6.05 -16.11 17.56
C VAL A 70 -6.33 -15.11 18.69
N GLY A 71 -6.24 -15.58 19.92
CA GLY A 71 -6.40 -14.73 21.11
C GLY A 71 -7.77 -14.11 21.19
N GLU A 72 -7.83 -12.79 21.26
CA GLU A 72 -9.11 -12.05 21.31
C GLU A 72 -9.75 -11.87 19.94
N CYS A 73 -9.24 -12.55 18.91
CA CYS A 73 -9.77 -12.53 17.55
C CYS A 73 -9.81 -11.12 16.94
N GLN A 74 -8.86 -10.28 17.32
CA GLN A 74 -8.75 -8.96 16.70
C GLN A 74 -8.16 -9.09 15.30
N PRO A 75 -8.64 -8.31 14.34
CA PRO A 75 -8.07 -8.34 12.99
C PRO A 75 -6.66 -7.74 12.96
N TYR A 76 -5.98 -7.94 11.85
CA TYR A 76 -4.71 -7.26 11.56
C TYR A 76 -4.77 -6.66 10.17
N LEU A 77 -3.88 -5.70 9.89
CA LEU A 77 -3.79 -5.08 8.58
C LEU A 77 -2.60 -5.65 7.83
N LEU A 78 -2.86 -6.15 6.63
CA LEU A 78 -1.79 -6.53 5.69
C LEU A 78 -1.61 -5.38 4.71
N ILE A 79 -0.37 -4.91 4.56
CA ILE A 79 -0.05 -3.86 3.59
C ILE A 79 0.70 -4.48 2.43
N GLU A 80 0.25 -4.16 1.21
CA GLU A 80 0.82 -4.66 -0.03
C GLU A 80 1.00 -3.52 -1.02
N ASN A 81 1.89 -3.73 -1.99
CA ASN A 81 2.05 -2.87 -3.17
C ASN A 81 2.37 -1.42 -2.81
N VAL A 82 3.29 -1.20 -1.89
CA VAL A 82 3.75 0.15 -1.55
C VAL A 82 4.75 0.63 -2.61
N VAL A 83 4.36 1.62 -3.38
CA VAL A 83 5.20 2.16 -4.46
C VAL A 83 5.13 3.68 -4.43
N VAL A 84 6.28 4.33 -4.45
CA VAL A 84 6.39 5.79 -4.60
C VAL A 84 7.23 6.07 -5.83
N SER A 85 6.77 6.99 -6.67
CA SER A 85 7.51 7.39 -7.86
C SER A 85 8.94 7.80 -7.49
N SER A 86 9.93 7.26 -8.21
CA SER A 86 11.34 7.54 -7.95
C SER A 86 11.66 9.03 -8.07
N VAL A 87 10.91 9.75 -8.90
CA VAL A 87 11.09 11.20 -9.09
C VAL A 87 10.81 11.98 -7.80
N TYR A 88 9.93 11.45 -6.95
CA TYR A 88 9.46 12.13 -5.74
C TYR A 88 9.90 11.47 -4.45
N GLN A 89 10.80 10.49 -4.49
CA GLN A 89 11.28 9.86 -3.27
C GLN A 89 11.99 10.88 -2.38
N GLY A 90 11.85 10.70 -1.07
CA GLY A 90 12.39 11.65 -0.10
C GLY A 90 11.49 12.84 0.20
N SER A 91 10.29 12.89 -0.39
CA SER A 91 9.34 14.00 -0.23
C SER A 91 8.26 13.72 0.82
N GLY A 92 8.35 12.63 1.56
CA GLY A 92 7.38 12.27 2.60
C GLY A 92 6.11 11.58 2.08
N ILE A 93 6.08 11.19 0.80
CA ILE A 93 4.91 10.54 0.21
C ILE A 93 4.65 9.18 0.86
N GLY A 94 5.70 8.38 1.02
CA GLY A 94 5.58 7.07 1.65
C GLY A 94 5.02 7.17 3.05
N LYS A 95 5.49 8.13 3.84
CA LYS A 95 5.00 8.35 5.20
C LYS A 95 3.53 8.72 5.22
N LYS A 96 3.08 9.57 4.29
CA LYS A 96 1.66 9.94 4.20
C LYS A 96 0.78 8.76 3.83
N LEU A 97 1.24 7.91 2.90
CA LEU A 97 0.52 6.69 2.54
C LEU A 97 0.41 5.76 3.75
N MET A 98 1.51 5.53 4.44
CA MET A 98 1.52 4.66 5.61
C MET A 98 0.64 5.21 6.73
N ASN A 99 0.64 6.52 6.96
CA ASN A 99 -0.23 7.15 7.95
C ASN A 99 -1.71 6.89 7.62
N ALA A 100 -2.10 7.01 6.34
CA ALA A 100 -3.48 6.76 5.93
C ALA A 100 -3.88 5.31 6.20
N LEU A 101 -2.99 4.36 5.93
CA LEU A 101 -3.26 2.94 6.19
C LEU A 101 -3.27 2.63 7.69
N GLU A 102 -2.44 3.30 8.47
CA GLU A 102 -2.44 3.15 9.92
C GLU A 102 -3.74 3.67 10.53
N ASP A 103 -4.25 4.78 10.02
CA ASP A 103 -5.56 5.29 10.43
C ASP A 103 -6.65 4.28 10.09
N PHE A 104 -6.60 3.68 8.92
CA PHE A 104 -7.54 2.64 8.51
C PHE A 104 -7.47 1.42 9.43
N ALA A 105 -6.26 1.02 9.83
CA ALA A 105 -6.06 -0.08 10.77
C ALA A 105 -6.68 0.24 12.13
N MET A 106 -6.50 1.46 12.63
CA MET A 106 -7.05 1.87 13.91
C MET A 106 -8.57 1.95 13.88
N GLU A 107 -9.14 2.48 12.80
CA GLU A 107 -10.58 2.54 12.61
C GLU A 107 -11.23 1.15 12.60
N ASN A 108 -10.48 0.14 12.14
CA ASN A 108 -10.96 -1.24 12.06
C ASN A 108 -10.51 -2.10 13.22
N LEU A 109 -9.97 -1.48 14.28
CA LEU A 109 -9.57 -2.16 15.53
C LEU A 109 -8.52 -3.25 15.29
N CYS A 110 -7.62 -3.04 14.33
CA CYS A 110 -6.53 -3.97 14.09
C CYS A 110 -5.54 -3.96 15.24
N SER A 111 -5.02 -5.14 15.60
CA SER A 111 -4.08 -5.28 16.69
C SER A 111 -2.63 -5.06 16.24
N TYR A 112 -2.33 -5.26 14.96
CA TYR A 112 -1.01 -4.99 14.40
C TYR A 112 -1.10 -4.82 12.89
N ILE A 113 -0.01 -4.35 12.31
CA ILE A 113 0.14 -4.17 10.86
C ILE A 113 1.35 -4.99 10.42
N ILE A 114 1.21 -5.72 9.32
CA ILE A 114 2.29 -6.53 8.78
C ILE A 114 2.46 -6.23 7.29
N LEU A 115 3.71 -6.24 6.85
CA LEU A 115 4.04 -6.12 5.43
C LEU A 115 5.30 -6.94 5.15
N ALA A 116 5.52 -7.26 3.89
CA ALA A 116 6.74 -7.90 3.45
C ALA A 116 7.44 -6.99 2.44
N SER A 117 8.76 -6.95 2.50
CA SER A 117 9.57 -6.21 1.56
C SER A 117 10.71 -7.11 1.09
N SER A 118 11.08 -7.00 -0.17
CA SER A 118 12.16 -7.83 -0.72
C SER A 118 13.44 -7.67 0.10
N LYS A 119 14.13 -8.78 0.30
CA LYS A 119 15.32 -8.88 1.15
C LYS A 119 16.41 -7.87 0.79
N ASN A 120 16.55 -7.55 -0.49
CA ASN A 120 17.59 -6.66 -1.02
C ASN A 120 17.18 -5.19 -1.12
N ARG A 121 15.99 -4.82 -0.64
CA ARG A 121 15.51 -3.44 -0.66
C ARG A 121 15.85 -2.72 0.65
N GLU A 122 17.14 -2.52 0.89
CA GLU A 122 17.63 -1.94 2.13
C GLU A 122 17.09 -0.54 2.44
N GLN A 123 16.93 0.29 1.42
CA GLN A 123 16.39 1.63 1.60
C GLN A 123 14.94 1.59 2.09
N ALA A 124 14.14 0.67 1.55
CA ALA A 124 12.77 0.47 2.00
C ALA A 124 12.73 -0.02 3.45
N HIS A 125 13.64 -0.94 3.81
CA HIS A 125 13.73 -1.46 5.18
C HIS A 125 14.02 -0.34 6.17
N ARG A 126 14.98 0.53 5.85
CA ARG A 126 15.30 1.68 6.70
C ARG A 126 14.11 2.61 6.85
N PHE A 127 13.36 2.81 5.76
CA PHE A 127 12.16 3.62 5.80
C PHE A 127 11.13 3.04 6.78
N TYR A 128 10.82 1.74 6.66
CA TYR A 128 9.85 1.11 7.54
C TYR A 128 10.29 1.15 8.99
N GLU A 129 11.56 0.88 9.26
CA GLU A 129 12.10 0.95 10.62
C GLU A 129 12.01 2.37 11.20
N SER A 130 12.25 3.39 10.36
CA SER A 130 12.19 4.79 10.79
C SER A 130 10.80 5.25 11.21
N ILE A 131 9.75 4.57 10.74
CA ILE A 131 8.37 4.88 11.09
C ILE A 131 7.77 3.87 12.08
N GLY A 132 8.61 3.04 12.70
CA GLY A 132 8.21 2.19 13.82
C GLY A 132 7.93 0.73 13.51
N TYR A 133 8.21 0.28 12.29
CA TYR A 133 8.06 -1.15 11.97
C TYR A 133 9.29 -1.93 12.40
N GLU A 134 9.07 -3.14 12.88
CA GLU A 134 10.15 -4.01 13.36
C GLU A 134 10.39 -5.14 12.36
N GLY A 135 11.62 -5.26 11.88
CA GLY A 135 11.99 -6.28 10.91
C GLY A 135 12.32 -7.63 11.54
N THR A 136 11.42 -8.13 12.40
CA THR A 136 11.63 -9.37 13.16
C THR A 136 11.01 -10.60 12.51
N LYS A 137 10.21 -10.40 11.47
CA LYS A 137 9.55 -11.49 10.74
C LYS A 137 10.28 -11.76 9.42
N ARG A 138 10.15 -12.97 8.90
CA ARG A 138 10.67 -13.33 7.61
C ARG A 138 9.52 -13.83 6.73
N GLY A 139 9.37 -13.21 5.56
CA GLY A 139 8.36 -13.64 4.59
C GLY A 139 8.89 -14.71 3.65
N PHE A 140 8.00 -15.59 3.22
CA PHE A 140 8.31 -16.63 2.24
C PHE A 140 7.31 -16.53 1.10
N ILE A 141 7.76 -16.73 -0.13
CA ILE A 141 6.91 -16.68 -1.31
C ILE A 141 7.09 -17.97 -2.13
N LYS A 142 5.99 -18.48 -2.64
CA LYS A 142 6.01 -19.60 -3.57
C LYS A 142 5.18 -19.21 -4.79
N ARG A 143 5.80 -19.21 -5.94
CA ARG A 143 5.09 -18.92 -7.20
C ARG A 143 4.30 -20.15 -7.61
N ILE A 144 3.12 -19.91 -8.13
CA ILE A 144 2.22 -20.98 -8.59
C ILE A 144 2.20 -21.00 -10.12
#